data_08a0b371cf2d340e9d5699ef0c2a6e2a
#
_entry.id   08a0b371cf2d340e9d5699ef0c2a6e2a
#
_cell.length_a   1.000
_cell.length_b   1.000
_cell.length_c   1.000
_cell.angle_alpha   90.00
_cell.angle_beta   90.00
_cell.angle_gamma   90.00
#
_symmetry.space_group_name_H-M   'P 1'
#
loop_
_entity.id
_entity.type
_entity.pdbx_description
1 polymer ?
#
loop_
_entity_poly.entity_id
_entity_poly.type
_entity_poly.pdbx_seq_one_letter_code
_entity_poly.pdbx_strand_id
1 'polypeptide(L)'
;MPVAKVQAVENRKSFRTKTLRLHPLENRTFDQACEALNDMERTQLMQEAVIQEAARLGVRWTVEPAAPLTSVWPYLPQRGDEPTQVRVSITVSLPVAEIITRAAEHVHASEPMFIIGATLAHIGRLKACFKGIHADTPEEARDIRAALDRIKLPPQYQYPRRGRRRR
;
A
#
# COMPACT_ATOMS: atom_id res chain seq x y z
N MET A 1 -6.51 -10.77 39.30
CA MET A 1 -5.67 -10.48 38.12
C MET A 1 -6.49 -10.12 36.89
N PRO A 2 -7.33 -9.08 36.92
CA PRO A 2 -8.16 -8.77 35.74
C PRO A 2 -7.56 -7.77 34.75
N VAL A 3 -6.47 -7.08 35.09
CA VAL A 3 -5.95 -5.94 34.32
C VAL A 3 -5.40 -6.37 32.92
N ALA A 4 -4.71 -7.50 32.84
CA ALA A 4 -4.15 -7.97 31.59
C ALA A 4 -5.22 -8.43 30.57
N LYS A 5 -6.34 -8.99 31.05
CA LYS A 5 -7.47 -9.41 30.19
C LYS A 5 -8.26 -8.22 29.65
N VAL A 6 -8.43 -7.17 30.46
CA VAL A 6 -9.13 -5.95 30.06
C VAL A 6 -8.32 -5.19 29.02
N GLN A 7 -7.00 -5.04 29.20
CA GLN A 7 -6.13 -4.43 28.21
C GLN A 7 -6.09 -5.20 26.88
N ALA A 8 -6.11 -6.52 26.91
CA ALA A 8 -6.15 -7.34 25.69
C ALA A 8 -7.48 -7.19 24.93
N VAL A 9 -8.59 -6.98 25.63
CA VAL A 9 -9.92 -6.76 25.03
C VAL A 9 -10.00 -5.34 24.45
N GLU A 10 -9.47 -4.33 25.14
CA GLU A 10 -9.41 -2.96 24.64
C GLU A 10 -8.49 -2.84 23.42
N ASN A 11 -7.33 -3.51 23.43
CA ASN A 11 -6.44 -3.56 22.27
C ASN A 11 -7.11 -4.24 21.05
N ARG A 12 -7.91 -5.28 21.25
CA ARG A 12 -8.65 -5.94 20.17
C ARG A 12 -9.71 -5.03 19.54
N LYS A 13 -10.30 -4.11 20.29
CA LYS A 13 -11.25 -3.11 19.77
C LYS A 13 -10.59 -2.01 18.96
N SER A 14 -9.29 -1.76 19.17
CA SER A 14 -8.52 -0.69 18.53
C SER A 14 -7.92 -1.07 17.18
N PHE A 15 -8.00 -2.34 16.79
CA PHE A 15 -7.40 -2.86 15.55
C PHE A 15 -8.42 -3.66 14.76
N ARG A 16 -8.18 -3.73 13.45
CA ARG A 16 -8.93 -4.56 12.51
C ARG A 16 -7.97 -5.39 11.68
N THR A 17 -8.34 -6.63 11.45
CA THR A 17 -7.62 -7.52 10.56
C THR A 17 -8.26 -7.51 9.18
N LYS A 18 -7.47 -7.28 8.15
CA LYS A 18 -7.87 -7.36 6.76
C LYS A 18 -7.18 -8.55 6.12
N THR A 19 -7.93 -9.37 5.42
CA THR A 19 -7.42 -10.54 4.71
C THR A 19 -7.36 -10.26 3.22
N LEU A 20 -6.19 -10.46 2.65
CA LEU A 20 -5.92 -10.28 1.22
C LEU A 20 -5.64 -11.62 0.57
N ARG A 21 -6.05 -11.75 -0.68
CA ARG A 21 -5.65 -12.86 -1.54
C ARG A 21 -4.81 -12.33 -2.67
N LEU A 22 -3.55 -12.70 -2.68
CA LEU A 22 -2.55 -12.22 -3.64
C LEU A 22 -2.31 -13.25 -4.73
N HIS A 23 -2.09 -12.76 -5.94
CA HIS A 23 -1.41 -13.55 -6.96
C HIS A 23 0.05 -13.78 -6.57
N PRO A 24 0.67 -14.89 -6.99
CA PRO A 24 2.08 -15.15 -6.72
C PRO A 24 3.00 -14.00 -7.14
N LEU A 25 2.71 -13.34 -8.26
CA LEU A 25 3.48 -12.18 -8.72
C LEU A 25 3.32 -10.96 -7.81
N GLU A 26 2.11 -10.68 -7.32
CA GLU A 26 1.86 -9.61 -6.36
C GLU A 26 2.60 -9.89 -5.04
N ASN A 27 2.51 -11.11 -4.55
CA ASN A 27 3.23 -11.54 -3.34
C ASN A 27 4.74 -11.37 -3.47
N ARG A 28 5.31 -11.78 -4.59
CA ARG A 28 6.73 -11.61 -4.89
C ARG A 28 7.12 -10.13 -4.95
N THR A 29 6.31 -9.31 -5.60
CA THR A 29 6.54 -7.87 -5.70
C THR A 29 6.55 -7.20 -4.34
N PHE A 30 5.64 -7.57 -3.45
CA PHE A 30 5.59 -7.05 -2.09
C PHE A 30 6.82 -7.46 -1.27
N ASP A 31 7.25 -8.72 -1.39
CA ASP A 31 8.47 -9.20 -0.75
C ASP A 31 9.70 -8.44 -1.24
N GLN A 32 9.84 -8.28 -2.53
CA GLN A 32 10.95 -7.54 -3.14
C GLN A 32 10.99 -6.08 -2.67
N ALA A 33 9.83 -5.44 -2.58
CA ALA A 33 9.75 -4.07 -2.08
C ALA A 33 10.14 -3.96 -0.60
N CYS A 34 9.67 -4.88 0.23
CA CYS A 34 10.05 -4.94 1.64
C CYS A 34 11.56 -5.15 1.82
N GLU A 35 12.14 -6.09 1.10
CA GLU A 35 13.60 -6.32 1.10
C GLU A 35 14.37 -5.09 0.62
N ALA A 36 13.91 -4.44 -0.44
CA ALA A 36 14.55 -3.23 -0.98
C ALA A 36 14.54 -2.07 0.02
N LEU A 37 13.50 -1.98 0.84
CA LEU A 37 13.32 -0.93 1.85
C LEU A 37 13.86 -1.33 3.24
N ASN A 38 15.02 -2.00 3.28
CA ASN A 38 15.67 -2.44 4.52
C ASN A 38 14.82 -3.36 5.37
N ASP A 39 14.27 -4.40 4.76
CA ASP A 39 13.44 -5.40 5.42
C ASP A 39 12.23 -4.78 6.16
N MET A 40 11.61 -3.77 5.55
CA MET A 40 10.37 -3.19 6.05
C MET A 40 9.30 -4.27 6.20
N GLU A 41 8.50 -4.19 7.24
CA GLU A 41 7.37 -5.08 7.42
C GLU A 41 6.28 -4.82 6.37
N ARG A 42 5.65 -5.90 5.86
CA ARG A 42 4.57 -5.79 4.87
C ARG A 42 3.41 -4.92 5.35
N THR A 43 3.03 -5.07 6.60
CA THR A 43 1.96 -4.27 7.20
C THR A 43 2.28 -2.79 7.13
N GLN A 44 3.52 -2.40 7.41
CA GLN A 44 3.97 -1.02 7.32
C GLN A 44 3.92 -0.51 5.88
N LEU A 45 4.42 -1.29 4.92
CA LEU A 45 4.38 -0.93 3.50
C LEU A 45 2.94 -0.70 3.02
N MET A 46 2.03 -1.60 3.35
CA MET A 46 0.63 -1.50 2.97
C MET A 46 -0.08 -0.33 3.65
N GLN A 47 0.20 -0.07 4.91
CA GLN A 47 -0.38 1.08 5.63
C GLN A 47 0.08 2.41 5.02
N GLU A 48 1.36 2.56 4.74
CA GLU A 48 1.88 3.76 4.09
C GLU A 48 1.24 3.97 2.71
N ALA A 49 1.14 2.90 1.94
CA ALA A 49 0.52 2.93 0.62
C ALA A 49 -0.94 3.36 0.66
N VAL A 50 -1.72 2.79 1.55
CA VAL A 50 -3.14 3.10 1.71
C VAL A 50 -3.35 4.53 2.15
N ILE A 51 -2.60 4.99 3.14
CA ILE A 51 -2.71 6.37 3.65
C ILE A 51 -2.35 7.37 2.55
N GLN A 52 -1.29 7.15 1.82
CA GLN A 52 -0.86 8.04 0.76
C GLN A 52 -1.83 8.05 -0.43
N GLU A 53 -2.34 6.88 -0.83
CA GLU A 53 -3.31 6.81 -1.93
C GLU A 53 -4.63 7.45 -1.54
N ALA A 54 -5.11 7.22 -0.33
CA ALA A 54 -6.32 7.88 0.18
C ALA A 54 -6.15 9.40 0.19
N ALA A 55 -5.00 9.91 0.59
CA ALA A 55 -4.69 11.33 0.55
C ALA A 55 -4.72 11.90 -0.87
N ARG A 56 -4.20 11.17 -1.86
CA ARG A 56 -4.25 11.56 -3.28
C ARG A 56 -5.68 11.60 -3.83
N LEU A 57 -6.52 10.69 -3.35
CA LEU A 57 -7.93 10.64 -3.71
C LEU A 57 -8.78 11.71 -2.98
N GLY A 58 -8.18 12.47 -2.08
CA GLY A 58 -8.90 13.44 -1.25
C GLY A 58 -9.75 12.82 -0.14
N VAL A 59 -9.55 11.54 0.14
CA VAL A 59 -10.22 10.85 1.25
C VAL A 59 -9.49 11.18 2.54
N ARG A 60 -10.15 11.99 3.36
CA ARG A 60 -9.63 12.43 4.66
C ARG A 60 -10.35 11.73 5.79
N TRP A 61 -9.74 11.77 6.95
CA TRP A 61 -10.28 11.33 8.22
C TRP A 61 -11.56 12.09 8.64
N THR A 62 -11.90 13.15 7.97
CA THR A 62 -13.04 14.02 8.32
C THR A 62 -14.40 13.43 7.94
N VAL A 63 -15.42 13.87 8.65
CA VAL A 63 -16.78 13.35 8.71
C VAL A 63 -17.56 13.43 7.38
N GLU A 64 -17.09 14.22 6.42
CA GLU A 64 -17.78 14.37 5.14
C GLU A 64 -17.35 13.27 4.15
N PRO A 65 -18.31 12.55 3.56
CA PRO A 65 -17.98 11.60 2.52
C PRO A 65 -17.38 12.33 1.31
N ALA A 66 -16.24 11.85 0.83
CA ALA A 66 -15.68 12.35 -0.43
C ALA A 66 -16.67 12.05 -1.58
N ALA A 67 -16.80 12.98 -2.50
CA ALA A 67 -17.61 12.77 -3.69
C ALA A 67 -17.06 11.52 -4.44
N PRO A 68 -17.95 10.65 -4.96
CA PRO A 68 -17.49 9.48 -5.71
C PRO A 68 -16.61 9.87 -6.89
N LEU A 69 -15.59 9.05 -7.16
CA LEU A 69 -14.73 9.23 -8.32
C LEU A 69 -15.56 9.07 -9.60
N THR A 70 -15.52 10.05 -10.49
CA THR A 70 -16.25 10.00 -11.75
C THR A 70 -15.55 9.22 -12.84
N SER A 71 -14.23 8.97 -12.67
CA SER A 71 -13.41 8.17 -13.56
C SER A 71 -13.04 6.83 -12.92
N VAL A 72 -12.70 5.84 -13.75
CA VAL A 72 -12.23 4.55 -13.25
C VAL A 72 -10.87 4.73 -12.56
N TRP A 73 -10.75 4.18 -11.36
CA TRP A 73 -9.47 4.17 -10.65
C TRP A 73 -8.44 3.30 -11.40
N PRO A 74 -7.32 3.87 -11.85
CA PRO A 74 -6.39 3.18 -12.75
C PRO A 74 -5.56 2.08 -12.07
N TYR A 75 -5.57 2.02 -10.75
CA TYR A 75 -4.72 1.11 -9.97
C TYR A 75 -5.44 -0.15 -9.49
N LEU A 76 -6.67 -0.36 -9.93
CA LEU A 76 -7.39 -1.60 -9.65
C LEU A 76 -6.62 -2.78 -10.24
N PRO A 77 -6.22 -3.79 -9.44
CA PRO A 77 -5.51 -4.94 -9.96
C PRO A 77 -6.35 -5.67 -11.02
N GLN A 78 -5.76 -5.89 -12.18
CA GLN A 78 -6.37 -6.70 -13.22
C GLN A 78 -6.08 -8.16 -12.91
N ARG A 79 -7.14 -8.92 -12.63
CA ARG A 79 -7.05 -10.33 -12.36
C ARG A 79 -7.62 -11.09 -13.54
N GLY A 80 -6.76 -11.92 -14.17
CA GLY A 80 -7.19 -12.95 -15.09
C GLY A 80 -7.85 -14.12 -14.33
N ASP A 81 -8.19 -15.18 -15.05
CA ASP A 81 -8.83 -16.39 -14.51
C ASP A 81 -7.89 -17.23 -13.60
N GLU A 82 -6.67 -16.78 -13.37
CA GLU A 82 -5.72 -17.47 -12.53
C GLU A 82 -6.13 -17.41 -11.05
N PRO A 83 -6.12 -18.55 -10.33
CA PRO A 83 -6.48 -18.56 -8.92
C PRO A 83 -5.48 -17.78 -8.07
N THR A 84 -5.98 -16.96 -7.16
CA THR A 84 -5.18 -16.33 -6.11
C THR A 84 -4.84 -17.37 -5.06
N GLN A 85 -3.55 -17.59 -4.81
CA GLN A 85 -3.07 -18.70 -3.98
C GLN A 85 -2.51 -18.27 -2.64
N VAL A 86 -2.13 -17.00 -2.50
CA VAL A 86 -1.45 -16.51 -1.30
C VAL A 86 -2.41 -15.70 -0.45
N ARG A 87 -2.72 -16.22 0.72
CA ARG A 87 -3.52 -15.52 1.72
C ARG A 87 -2.61 -14.76 2.68
N VAL A 88 -2.82 -13.46 2.79
CA VAL A 88 -2.08 -12.57 3.70
C VAL A 88 -3.05 -11.82 4.57
N SER A 89 -2.77 -11.73 5.86
CA SER A 89 -3.53 -10.91 6.79
C SER A 89 -2.68 -9.75 7.29
N ILE A 90 -3.27 -8.57 7.32
CA ILE A 90 -2.67 -7.38 7.92
C ILE A 90 -3.57 -6.87 9.04
N THR A 91 -2.96 -6.40 10.11
CA THR A 91 -3.66 -5.77 11.23
C THR A 91 -3.40 -4.28 11.20
N VAL A 92 -4.46 -3.50 11.12
CA VAL A 92 -4.40 -2.04 11.03
C VAL A 92 -5.17 -1.41 12.19
N SER A 93 -4.77 -0.19 12.57
CA SER A 93 -5.53 0.59 13.56
C SER A 93 -6.93 0.95 13.02
N LEU A 94 -7.87 1.24 13.91
CA LEU A 94 -9.22 1.69 13.53
C LEU A 94 -9.19 2.87 12.56
N PRO A 95 -8.38 3.91 12.81
CA PRO A 95 -8.24 5.02 11.88
C PRO A 95 -7.90 4.58 10.46
N VAL A 96 -6.91 3.72 10.31
CA VAL A 96 -6.48 3.21 9.01
C VAL A 96 -7.57 2.33 8.38
N ALA A 97 -8.25 1.51 9.18
CA ALA A 97 -9.36 0.68 8.69
C ALA A 97 -10.51 1.53 8.12
N GLU A 98 -10.85 2.65 8.76
CA GLU A 98 -11.87 3.58 8.24
C GLU A 98 -11.43 4.28 6.96
N ILE A 99 -10.17 4.67 6.85
CA ILE A 99 -9.60 5.23 5.62
C ILE A 99 -9.70 4.22 4.49
N ILE A 100 -9.38 2.96 4.74
CA ILE A 100 -9.49 1.88 3.76
C ILE A 100 -10.94 1.74 3.28
N THR A 101 -11.89 1.68 4.19
CA THR A 101 -13.31 1.53 3.85
C THR A 101 -13.79 2.68 2.97
N ARG A 102 -13.50 3.91 3.35
CA ARG A 102 -13.91 5.11 2.61
C ARG A 102 -13.23 5.21 1.24
N ALA A 103 -11.95 4.91 1.18
CA ALA A 103 -11.20 4.97 -0.07
C ALA A 103 -11.66 3.88 -1.05
N ALA A 104 -11.90 2.67 -0.56
CA ALA A 104 -12.44 1.58 -1.38
C ALA A 104 -13.80 1.93 -1.96
N GLU A 105 -14.72 2.46 -1.15
CA GLU A 105 -16.01 2.95 -1.61
C GLU A 105 -15.87 4.06 -2.66
N HIS A 106 -14.98 5.01 -2.42
CA HIS A 106 -14.73 6.13 -3.33
C HIS A 106 -14.29 5.67 -4.73
N VAL A 107 -13.48 4.63 -4.81
CA VAL A 107 -12.97 4.08 -6.08
C VAL A 107 -13.80 2.91 -6.61
N HIS A 108 -14.89 2.55 -5.94
CA HIS A 108 -15.76 1.42 -6.30
C HIS A 108 -15.05 0.06 -6.34
N ALA A 109 -14.13 -0.15 -5.41
CA ALA A 109 -13.39 -1.40 -5.25
C ALA A 109 -13.74 -2.07 -3.92
N SER A 110 -13.47 -3.37 -3.81
CA SER A 110 -13.44 -4.03 -2.52
C SER A 110 -12.23 -3.54 -1.70
N GLU A 111 -12.32 -3.62 -0.38
CA GLU A 111 -11.21 -3.22 0.48
C GLU A 111 -9.90 -3.97 0.17
N PRO A 112 -9.90 -5.31 0.00
CA PRO A 112 -8.69 -6.03 -0.39
C PRO A 112 -8.10 -5.55 -1.72
N MET A 113 -8.92 -5.31 -2.73
CA MET A 113 -8.48 -4.83 -4.03
C MET A 113 -7.92 -3.41 -3.96
N PHE A 114 -8.50 -2.56 -3.14
CA PHE A 114 -7.96 -1.23 -2.89
C PHE A 114 -6.58 -1.30 -2.23
N ILE A 115 -6.42 -2.13 -1.21
CA ILE A 115 -5.13 -2.28 -0.50
C ILE A 115 -4.05 -2.78 -1.46
N ILE A 116 -4.34 -3.79 -2.26
CA ILE A 116 -3.39 -4.36 -3.22
C ILE A 116 -3.00 -3.32 -4.28
N GLY A 117 -3.99 -2.68 -4.89
CA GLY A 117 -3.75 -1.67 -5.93
C GLY A 117 -2.99 -0.45 -5.40
N ALA A 118 -3.35 0.05 -4.23
CA ALA A 118 -2.64 1.14 -3.57
C ALA A 118 -1.18 0.78 -3.26
N THR A 119 -0.93 -0.44 -2.82
CA THR A 119 0.43 -0.91 -2.52
C THR A 119 1.29 -1.01 -3.78
N LEU A 120 0.76 -1.58 -4.85
CA LEU A 120 1.46 -1.65 -6.14
C LEU A 120 1.74 -0.25 -6.71
N ALA A 121 0.76 0.66 -6.63
CA ALA A 121 0.93 2.05 -7.04
C ALA A 121 2.00 2.77 -6.21
N HIS A 122 2.03 2.53 -4.91
CA HIS A 122 3.05 3.09 -4.02
C HIS A 122 4.45 2.60 -4.37
N ILE A 123 4.63 1.31 -4.63
CA ILE A 123 5.90 0.75 -5.09
C ILE A 123 6.32 1.41 -6.40
N GLY A 124 5.41 1.60 -7.34
CA GLY A 124 5.68 2.28 -8.60
C GLY A 124 6.16 3.72 -8.41
N ARG A 125 5.55 4.45 -7.47
CA ARG A 125 5.97 5.83 -7.12
C ARG A 125 7.33 5.86 -6.46
N LEU A 126 7.63 4.92 -5.57
CA LEU A 126 8.95 4.79 -4.97
C LEU A 126 10.02 4.52 -6.02
N LYS A 127 9.76 3.66 -6.99
CA LYS A 127 10.67 3.43 -8.12
C LYS A 127 10.92 4.70 -8.94
N ALA A 128 9.89 5.47 -9.20
CA ALA A 128 9.98 6.67 -10.03
C ALA A 128 10.64 7.85 -9.31
N CYS A 129 10.42 7.98 -8.01
CA CYS A 129 10.85 9.13 -7.22
C CYS A 129 11.18 8.73 -5.78
N PHE A 130 12.24 7.95 -5.58
CA PHE A 130 12.72 7.62 -4.25
C PHE A 130 13.46 8.81 -3.63
N LYS A 131 12.97 9.30 -2.50
CA LYS A 131 13.52 10.49 -1.82
C LYS A 131 14.43 10.15 -0.63
N GLY A 132 14.79 8.89 -0.44
CA GLY A 132 15.68 8.48 0.64
C GLY A 132 15.05 8.46 2.03
N ILE A 133 13.73 8.44 2.15
CA ILE A 133 13.00 8.53 3.43
C ILE A 133 13.34 7.38 4.37
N HIS A 134 13.69 6.20 3.85
CA HIS A 134 14.02 5.00 4.62
C HIS A 134 15.53 4.72 4.69
N ALA A 135 16.36 5.66 4.28
CA ALA A 135 17.81 5.52 4.26
C ALA A 135 18.47 6.44 5.30
N ASP A 136 19.39 5.89 6.07
CA ASP A 136 20.16 6.65 7.07
C ASP A 136 21.39 7.31 6.44
N THR A 137 21.87 6.79 5.33
CA THR A 137 23.03 7.31 4.61
C THR A 137 22.76 7.45 3.10
N PRO A 138 23.52 8.31 2.39
CA PRO A 138 23.43 8.41 0.92
C PRO A 138 23.76 7.11 0.19
N GLU A 139 24.66 6.29 0.74
CA GLU A 139 25.02 4.99 0.18
C GLU A 139 23.86 4.01 0.28
N GLU A 140 23.22 3.94 1.43
CA GLU A 140 22.03 3.15 1.66
C GLU A 140 20.88 3.57 0.74
N ALA A 141 20.69 4.87 0.52
CA ALA A 141 19.72 5.40 -0.42
C ALA A 141 19.98 4.94 -1.86
N ARG A 142 21.23 4.84 -2.28
CA ARG A 142 21.61 4.32 -3.59
C ARG A 142 21.30 2.83 -3.71
N ASP A 143 21.59 2.05 -2.68
CA ASP A 143 21.34 0.61 -2.66
C ASP A 143 19.83 0.31 -2.69
N ILE A 144 19.04 1.06 -1.95
CA ILE A 144 17.57 0.97 -1.98
C ILE A 144 17.05 1.31 -3.37
N ARG A 145 17.53 2.39 -3.98
CA ARG A 145 17.14 2.78 -5.34
C ARG A 145 17.47 1.69 -6.35
N ALA A 146 18.66 1.11 -6.29
CA ALA A 146 19.06 0.03 -7.17
C ALA A 146 18.19 -1.22 -6.98
N ALA A 147 17.84 -1.56 -5.76
CA ALA A 147 16.96 -2.67 -5.45
C ALA A 147 15.53 -2.42 -5.94
N LEU A 148 14.99 -1.22 -5.76
CA LEU A 148 13.68 -0.84 -6.29
C LEU A 148 13.64 -0.89 -7.82
N ASP A 149 14.68 -0.47 -8.49
CA ASP A 149 14.78 -0.49 -9.95
C ASP A 149 14.71 -1.90 -10.55
N ARG A 150 15.07 -2.92 -9.78
CA ARG A 150 14.97 -4.33 -10.20
C ARG A 150 13.56 -4.90 -10.13
N ILE A 151 12.65 -4.24 -9.40
CA ILE A 151 11.26 -4.69 -9.26
C ILE A 151 10.53 -4.43 -10.57
N LYS A 152 9.94 -5.47 -11.15
CA LYS A 152 9.09 -5.36 -12.34
C LYS A 152 7.63 -5.17 -11.92
N LEU A 153 7.01 -4.15 -12.46
CA LEU A 153 5.59 -3.85 -12.22
C LEU A 153 4.80 -3.91 -13.53
N PRO A 154 3.52 -4.31 -13.47
CA PRO A 154 2.60 -4.12 -14.59
C PRO A 154 2.57 -2.66 -15.06
N PRO A 155 2.27 -2.41 -16.37
CA PRO A 155 2.34 -1.06 -16.96
C PRO A 155 1.53 -0.01 -16.21
N GLN A 156 0.37 -0.37 -15.66
CA GLN A 156 -0.51 0.56 -14.94
C GLN A 156 0.12 1.14 -13.67
N TYR A 157 1.16 0.51 -13.11
CA TYR A 157 1.88 0.96 -11.92
C TYR A 157 3.25 1.57 -12.25
N GLN A 158 3.56 1.75 -13.51
CA GLN A 158 4.79 2.39 -13.95
C GLN A 158 4.57 3.89 -14.10
N TYR A 159 5.40 4.66 -13.42
CA TYR A 159 5.39 6.11 -13.51
C TYR A 159 6.58 6.59 -14.31
N PRO A 160 6.40 7.62 -15.17
CA PRO A 160 7.52 8.20 -15.88
C PRO A 160 8.49 8.83 -14.87
N ARG A 161 9.78 8.49 -14.99
CA ARG A 161 10.82 9.22 -14.27
C ARG A 161 10.75 10.67 -14.69
N ARG A 162 10.69 11.60 -13.74
CA ARG A 162 10.84 13.01 -14.04
C ARG A 162 12.22 13.18 -14.68
N GLY A 163 12.26 13.31 -16.00
CA GLY A 163 13.48 13.52 -16.75
C GLY A 163 14.19 14.74 -16.19
N ARG A 164 15.52 14.66 -16.03
CA ARG A 164 16.35 15.86 -15.93
C ARG A 164 15.98 16.72 -17.13
N ARG A 165 15.37 17.88 -16.90
CA ARG A 165 15.28 18.89 -17.96
C ARG A 165 16.72 19.12 -18.41
N ARG A 166 17.06 18.68 -19.61
CA ARG A 166 18.30 19.13 -20.26
C ARG A 166 18.16 20.64 -20.37
N ARG A 167 19.02 21.33 -19.66
CA ARG A 167 19.20 22.77 -19.86
C ARG A 167 19.96 22.95 -21.17
#